data_4112295b9af29dcebcda0f251abc4081
#
_entry.id   4112295b9af29dcebcda0f251abc4081
#
_cell.length_a   1.000
_cell.length_b   1.000
_cell.length_c   1.000
_cell.angle_alpha   90.00
_cell.angle_beta   90.00
_cell.angle_gamma   90.00
#
_symmetry.space_group_name_H-M   'P 1'
#
loop_
_entity.id
_entity.type
_entity.pdbx_description
1 polymer ?
#
loop_
_entity_poly.entity_id
_entity_poly.type
_entity_poly.pdbx_seq_one_letter_code
_entity_poly.pdbx_strand_id
1 'polypeptide(L)'
;MNFLFVSYDGLIGDLAWSVIKEGHQVKYAISNPEDREVGAGFVPMVDDWRPEVDWADVIIFDDVLGMGTEAKKLRDAGKLVVGGTPYTDMLEDDRSFGQEELKKHDISIIPYRHFESFDDAINFVRENKARYVIKPSGEAQNLKGLLFIGEEEDGSDVIQVLEDYQQAWSDKIPTFQLQRRVEGVEVAVGAFFNGKEFAYPININFEHKKLFPGDLGPSTGEMGTAMFWSGPNRIFN
;
A
#
# COMPACT_ATOMS: atom_id res chain seq x y z
N MET A 1 22.00 20.58 -4.70
CA MET A 1 21.73 19.34 -5.46
C MET A 1 20.42 19.49 -6.22
N ASN A 2 20.26 18.71 -7.27
CA ASN A 2 19.09 18.67 -8.13
C ASN A 2 18.27 17.42 -7.80
N PHE A 3 17.04 17.61 -7.36
CA PHE A 3 16.12 16.52 -6.99
C PHE A 3 14.99 16.42 -8.01
N LEU A 4 14.74 15.23 -8.50
CA LEU A 4 13.61 14.92 -9.37
C LEU A 4 12.64 14.03 -8.59
N PHE A 5 11.46 14.54 -8.34
CA PHE A 5 10.36 13.81 -7.71
C PHE A 5 9.43 13.28 -8.79
N VAL A 6 9.09 12.02 -8.70
CA VAL A 6 8.17 11.32 -9.62
C VAL A 6 7.08 10.68 -8.80
N SER A 7 5.85 11.10 -9.02
CA SER A 7 4.66 10.64 -8.31
C SER A 7 3.59 10.18 -9.29
N TYR A 8 2.71 9.30 -8.85
CA TYR A 8 1.51 8.99 -9.60
C TYR A 8 0.40 10.00 -9.26
N ASP A 9 0.02 10.12 -8.00
CA ASP A 9 -1.10 10.94 -7.53
C ASP A 9 -0.68 12.23 -6.81
N GLY A 10 0.60 12.56 -6.78
CA GLY A 10 1.07 13.82 -6.20
C GLY A 10 1.26 13.80 -4.68
N LEU A 11 1.49 12.65 -4.07
CA LEU A 11 1.48 12.45 -2.61
C LEU A 11 2.66 13.09 -1.86
N ILE A 12 3.77 13.39 -2.53
CA ILE A 12 5.01 13.89 -1.89
C ILE A 12 5.36 15.34 -2.22
N GLY A 13 4.37 16.15 -2.59
CA GLY A 13 4.59 17.56 -2.91
C GLY A 13 5.13 18.39 -1.74
N ASP A 14 4.74 18.08 -0.52
CA ASP A 14 5.23 18.71 0.71
C ASP A 14 6.70 18.39 1.00
N LEU A 15 7.15 17.16 0.74
CA LEU A 15 8.55 16.77 0.81
C LEU A 15 9.37 17.53 -0.24
N ALA A 16 8.89 17.58 -1.48
CA ALA A 16 9.53 18.31 -2.57
C ALA A 16 9.69 19.81 -2.21
N TRP A 17 8.64 20.42 -1.64
CA TRP A 17 8.70 21.79 -1.15
C TRP A 17 9.67 21.98 0.02
N SER A 18 9.75 21.02 0.94
CA SER A 18 10.71 21.04 2.04
C SER A 18 12.14 21.02 1.55
N VAL A 19 12.44 20.21 0.53
CA VAL A 19 13.74 20.15 -0.13
C VAL A 19 14.13 21.49 -0.78
N ILE A 20 13.15 22.20 -1.38
CA ILE A 20 13.36 23.56 -1.91
C ILE A 20 13.74 24.53 -0.78
N LYS A 21 13.06 24.45 0.37
CA LYS A 21 13.36 25.34 1.52
C LYS A 21 14.76 25.10 2.09
N GLU A 22 15.30 23.92 1.92
CA GLU A 22 16.71 23.59 2.28
C GLU A 22 17.73 24.11 1.26
N GLY A 23 17.28 24.78 0.19
CA GLY A 23 18.14 25.43 -0.81
C GLY A 23 18.53 24.53 -1.98
N HIS A 24 17.83 23.43 -2.20
CA HIS A 24 18.03 22.54 -3.33
C HIS A 24 17.15 22.92 -4.53
N GLN A 25 17.53 22.46 -5.71
CA GLN A 25 16.72 22.59 -6.92
C GLN A 25 15.81 21.37 -7.02
N VAL A 26 14.54 21.58 -7.37
CA VAL A 26 13.54 20.52 -7.47
C VAL A 26 12.80 20.61 -8.79
N LYS A 27 12.52 19.44 -9.37
CA LYS A 27 11.50 19.24 -10.40
C LYS A 27 10.55 18.15 -9.95
N TYR A 28 9.26 18.34 -10.21
CA TYR A 28 8.21 17.42 -9.78
C TYR A 28 7.33 17.02 -10.95
N ALA A 29 7.18 15.74 -11.19
CA ALA A 29 6.33 15.16 -12.22
C ALA A 29 5.22 14.32 -11.59
N ILE A 30 3.97 14.54 -12.01
CA ILE A 30 2.81 13.76 -11.61
C ILE A 30 2.24 13.06 -12.85
N SER A 31 2.09 11.74 -12.78
CA SER A 31 1.69 10.92 -13.92
C SER A 31 0.17 10.88 -14.11
N ASN A 32 -0.62 10.90 -13.03
CA ASN A 32 -2.08 10.93 -13.10
C ASN A 32 -2.57 12.29 -13.63
N PRO A 33 -3.29 12.32 -14.77
CA PRO A 33 -3.78 13.57 -15.35
C PRO A 33 -4.72 14.36 -14.43
N GLU A 34 -5.45 13.67 -13.53
CA GLU A 34 -6.42 14.30 -12.63
C GLU A 34 -5.73 15.07 -11.49
N ASP A 35 -4.49 14.69 -11.15
CA ASP A 35 -3.74 15.24 -10.02
C ASP A 35 -2.58 16.15 -10.44
N ARG A 36 -2.41 16.42 -11.73
CA ARG A 36 -1.27 17.20 -12.27
C ARG A 36 -1.10 18.60 -11.69
N GLU A 37 -2.14 19.15 -11.10
CA GLU A 37 -2.09 20.47 -10.46
C GLU A 37 -1.73 20.41 -8.98
N VAL A 38 -1.60 19.21 -8.39
CA VAL A 38 -1.20 19.05 -7.00
C VAL A 38 0.22 19.57 -6.81
N GLY A 39 0.39 20.56 -5.93
CA GLY A 39 1.67 21.24 -5.71
C GLY A 39 1.97 22.40 -6.66
N ALA A 40 1.11 22.69 -7.62
CA ALA A 40 1.29 23.85 -8.51
C ALA A 40 1.39 25.15 -7.73
N GLY A 41 2.38 25.98 -8.08
CA GLY A 41 2.68 27.24 -7.37
C GLY A 41 3.57 27.07 -6.12
N PHE A 42 3.78 25.86 -5.63
CA PHE A 42 4.70 25.56 -4.52
C PHE A 42 5.97 24.87 -5.00
N VAL A 43 5.85 23.99 -5.98
CA VAL A 43 6.95 23.18 -6.52
C VAL A 43 7.05 23.39 -8.02
N PRO A 44 8.26 23.50 -8.61
CA PRO A 44 8.44 23.51 -10.06
C PRO A 44 7.96 22.20 -10.70
N MET A 45 6.86 22.28 -11.47
CA MET A 45 6.24 21.13 -12.13
C MET A 45 6.86 20.89 -13.51
N VAL A 46 6.92 19.61 -13.91
CA VAL A 46 7.28 19.15 -15.26
C VAL A 46 6.27 18.12 -15.75
N ASP A 47 5.99 18.13 -17.07
CA ASP A 47 5.00 17.23 -17.66
C ASP A 47 5.48 15.78 -17.76
N ASP A 48 6.78 15.60 -18.00
CA ASP A 48 7.43 14.29 -18.09
C ASP A 48 8.77 14.32 -17.34
N TRP A 49 8.96 13.35 -16.50
CA TRP A 49 10.18 13.22 -15.68
C TRP A 49 11.38 12.67 -16.49
N ARG A 50 11.14 11.92 -17.57
CA ARG A 50 12.18 11.19 -18.31
C ARG A 50 13.26 12.09 -18.91
N PRO A 51 12.94 13.23 -19.53
CA PRO A 51 13.96 14.17 -20.01
C PRO A 51 14.79 14.81 -18.90
N GLU A 52 14.28 14.77 -17.66
CA GLU A 52 14.92 15.41 -16.51
C GLU A 52 15.91 14.50 -15.77
N VAL A 53 15.99 13.23 -16.14
CA VAL A 53 16.86 12.22 -15.50
C VAL A 53 18.32 12.65 -15.49
N ASP A 54 18.83 13.22 -16.58
CA ASP A 54 20.24 13.63 -16.65
C ASP A 54 20.56 14.87 -15.84
N TRP A 55 19.56 15.74 -15.65
CA TRP A 55 19.68 16.92 -14.79
C TRP A 55 19.71 16.56 -13.29
N ALA A 56 19.08 15.46 -12.90
CA ALA A 56 18.91 15.08 -11.51
C ALA A 56 20.17 14.42 -10.91
N ASP A 57 20.54 14.88 -9.71
CA ASP A 57 21.51 14.20 -8.83
C ASP A 57 20.83 13.06 -8.07
N VAL A 58 19.59 13.27 -7.64
CA VAL A 58 18.77 12.29 -6.89
C VAL A 58 17.38 12.23 -7.51
N ILE A 59 16.88 11.03 -7.70
CA ILE A 59 15.54 10.76 -8.21
C ILE A 59 14.73 10.07 -7.11
N ILE A 60 13.54 10.55 -6.82
CA ILE A 60 12.65 10.03 -5.78
C ILE A 60 11.35 9.61 -6.44
N PHE A 61 11.08 8.31 -6.41
CA PHE A 61 9.77 7.76 -6.70
C PHE A 61 9.03 7.59 -5.38
N ASP A 62 7.83 8.14 -5.30
CA ASP A 62 7.02 7.96 -4.12
C ASP A 62 6.28 6.61 -4.16
N ASP A 63 5.05 6.64 -4.24
CA ASP A 63 4.22 5.48 -4.34
C ASP A 63 4.25 4.91 -5.76
N VAL A 64 4.58 3.64 -5.92
CA VAL A 64 4.22 3.07 -6.53
C VAL A 64 3.80 2.24 -7.63
N LEU A 65 2.76 2.17 -8.08
CA LEU A 65 2.19 1.38 -9.19
C LEU A 65 3.20 1.06 -10.33
N GLY A 66 4.01 0.00 -10.10
CA GLY A 66 4.90 -0.55 -11.12
C GLY A 66 6.15 0.30 -11.45
N MET A 67 6.45 1.32 -10.63
CA MET A 67 7.62 2.17 -10.87
C MET A 67 8.95 1.53 -10.42
N GLY A 68 8.90 0.42 -9.69
CA GLY A 68 10.09 -0.30 -9.26
C GLY A 68 10.98 -0.77 -10.41
N THR A 69 10.39 -1.10 -11.56
CA THR A 69 11.16 -1.44 -12.77
C THR A 69 11.96 -0.25 -13.28
N GLU A 70 11.37 0.94 -13.36
CA GLU A 70 12.05 2.15 -13.80
C GLU A 70 13.10 2.60 -12.78
N ALA A 71 12.74 2.59 -11.49
CA ALA A 71 13.67 2.89 -10.41
C ALA A 71 14.90 1.97 -10.44
N LYS A 72 14.70 0.68 -10.69
CA LYS A 72 15.81 -0.28 -10.83
C LYS A 72 16.69 0.03 -12.04
N LYS A 73 16.11 0.31 -13.22
CA LYS A 73 16.88 0.67 -14.42
C LYS A 73 17.79 1.88 -14.20
N LEU A 74 17.26 2.90 -13.52
CA LEU A 74 18.01 4.11 -13.20
C LEU A 74 19.17 3.84 -12.20
N ARG A 75 18.92 3.00 -11.18
CA ARG A 75 19.99 2.56 -10.26
C ARG A 75 21.07 1.76 -11.00
N ASP A 76 20.69 0.83 -11.87
CA ASP A 76 21.62 0.04 -12.68
C ASP A 76 22.44 0.93 -13.63
N ALA A 77 21.88 2.08 -14.05
CA ALA A 77 22.60 3.12 -14.80
C ALA A 77 23.44 4.06 -13.92
N GLY A 78 23.51 3.84 -12.62
CA GLY A 78 24.37 4.59 -11.69
C GLY A 78 23.74 5.87 -11.12
N LYS A 79 22.42 6.08 -11.30
CA LYS A 79 21.71 7.20 -10.66
C LYS A 79 21.42 6.90 -9.18
N LEU A 80 21.40 7.92 -8.35
CA LEU A 80 20.93 7.82 -6.97
C LEU A 80 19.40 7.84 -6.96
N VAL A 81 18.78 6.75 -6.54
CA VAL A 81 17.33 6.59 -6.61
C VAL A 81 16.77 6.10 -5.29
N VAL A 82 15.80 6.84 -4.75
CA VAL A 82 14.86 6.38 -3.71
C VAL A 82 13.63 5.85 -4.43
N GLY A 83 13.21 4.63 -4.13
CA GLY A 83 12.06 3.99 -4.77
C GLY A 83 12.12 2.46 -4.66
N GLY A 84 11.10 1.79 -5.15
CA GLY A 84 10.95 0.34 -5.12
C GLY A 84 11.85 -0.43 -6.08
N THR A 85 11.52 -1.69 -6.24
CA THR A 85 12.08 -2.63 -7.22
C THR A 85 10.93 -3.48 -7.76
N PRO A 86 11.08 -4.23 -8.86
CA PRO A 86 10.05 -5.17 -9.29
C PRO A 86 9.62 -6.18 -8.22
N TYR A 87 10.56 -6.53 -7.33
CA TYR A 87 10.25 -7.44 -6.21
C TYR A 87 9.38 -6.76 -5.14
N THR A 88 9.68 -5.50 -4.78
CA THR A 88 8.86 -4.77 -3.81
C THR A 88 7.49 -4.42 -4.37
N ASP A 89 7.39 -4.12 -5.68
CA ASP A 89 6.10 -3.94 -6.34
C ASP A 89 5.24 -5.20 -6.21
N MET A 90 5.82 -6.39 -6.45
CA MET A 90 5.10 -7.66 -6.29
C MET A 90 4.64 -7.94 -4.86
N LEU A 91 5.39 -7.48 -3.83
CA LEU A 91 4.96 -7.65 -2.43
C LEU A 91 3.65 -6.92 -2.12
N GLU A 92 3.38 -5.83 -2.81
CA GLU A 92 2.18 -5.01 -2.65
C GLU A 92 1.08 -5.43 -3.65
N ASP A 93 1.42 -5.53 -4.92
CA ASP A 93 0.46 -5.76 -6.00
C ASP A 93 -0.08 -7.20 -6.02
N ASP A 94 0.73 -8.18 -5.60
CA ASP A 94 0.32 -9.59 -5.51
C ASP A 94 0.25 -10.05 -4.04
N ARG A 95 -0.96 -9.99 -3.48
CA ARG A 95 -1.21 -10.41 -2.09
C ARG A 95 -0.74 -11.84 -1.81
N SER A 96 -0.90 -12.75 -2.75
CA SER A 96 -0.49 -14.14 -2.58
C SER A 96 1.02 -14.27 -2.52
N PHE A 97 1.71 -13.58 -3.42
CA PHE A 97 3.17 -13.50 -3.41
C PHE A 97 3.67 -12.89 -2.09
N GLY A 98 3.12 -11.75 -1.66
CA GLY A 98 3.51 -11.11 -0.40
C GLY A 98 3.32 -12.02 0.81
N GLN A 99 2.20 -12.73 0.90
CA GLN A 99 1.93 -13.68 1.98
C GLN A 99 2.89 -14.89 1.98
N GLU A 100 3.21 -15.44 0.81
CA GLU A 100 4.19 -16.53 0.72
C GLU A 100 5.62 -16.08 1.05
N GLU A 101 6.00 -14.86 0.67
CA GLU A 101 7.29 -14.31 1.08
C GLU A 101 7.39 -14.12 2.60
N LEU A 102 6.35 -13.60 3.25
CA LEU A 102 6.30 -13.50 4.72
C LEU A 102 6.48 -14.88 5.38
N LYS A 103 5.79 -15.92 4.88
CA LYS A 103 5.94 -17.30 5.38
C LYS A 103 7.36 -17.84 5.22
N LYS A 104 8.01 -17.61 4.07
CA LYS A 104 9.40 -18.03 3.82
C LYS A 104 10.39 -17.44 4.82
N HIS A 105 10.05 -16.30 5.39
CA HIS A 105 10.86 -15.62 6.39
C HIS A 105 10.37 -15.81 7.83
N ASP A 106 9.53 -16.81 8.08
CA ASP A 106 8.96 -17.13 9.39
C ASP A 106 8.18 -15.97 10.04
N ILE A 107 7.66 -15.06 9.22
CA ILE A 107 6.81 -13.97 9.67
C ILE A 107 5.37 -14.47 9.76
N SER A 108 4.77 -14.33 10.94
CA SER A 108 3.38 -14.75 11.16
C SER A 108 2.43 -13.92 10.32
N ILE A 109 1.50 -14.62 9.67
CA ILE A 109 0.42 -14.00 8.91
C ILE A 109 -0.93 -14.41 9.47
N ILE A 110 -1.95 -13.60 9.24
CA ILE A 110 -3.31 -13.95 9.63
C ILE A 110 -3.79 -15.12 8.77
N PRO A 111 -4.37 -16.19 9.37
CA PRO A 111 -4.88 -17.32 8.61
C PRO A 111 -5.89 -16.90 7.54
N TYR A 112 -5.72 -17.41 6.35
CA TYR A 112 -6.59 -17.15 5.20
C TYR A 112 -6.76 -18.39 4.34
N ARG A 113 -7.79 -18.36 3.50
CA ARG A 113 -8.04 -19.36 2.48
C ARG A 113 -8.51 -18.71 1.18
N HIS A 114 -7.97 -19.16 0.05
CA HIS A 114 -8.39 -18.74 -1.28
C HIS A 114 -9.60 -19.51 -1.76
N PHE A 115 -10.45 -18.84 -2.52
CA PHE A 115 -11.63 -19.41 -3.16
C PHE A 115 -11.78 -18.87 -4.58
N GLU A 116 -12.19 -19.77 -5.47
CA GLU A 116 -12.63 -19.49 -6.85
C GLU A 116 -14.13 -19.75 -7.01
N SER A 117 -14.78 -20.25 -5.95
CA SER A 117 -16.19 -20.61 -5.88
C SER A 117 -16.82 -20.00 -4.64
N PHE A 118 -17.89 -19.27 -4.84
CA PHE A 118 -18.70 -18.72 -3.74
C PHE A 118 -19.35 -19.85 -2.92
N ASP A 119 -19.86 -20.91 -3.58
CA ASP A 119 -20.47 -22.04 -2.88
C ASP A 119 -19.49 -22.74 -1.95
N ASP A 120 -18.24 -22.93 -2.38
CA ASP A 120 -17.21 -23.53 -1.55
C ASP A 120 -16.84 -22.64 -0.36
N ALA A 121 -16.80 -21.32 -0.56
CA ALA A 121 -16.56 -20.37 0.51
C ALA A 121 -17.70 -20.33 1.53
N ILE A 122 -18.94 -20.34 1.07
CA ILE A 122 -20.15 -20.39 1.91
C ILE A 122 -20.16 -21.68 2.74
N ASN A 123 -19.89 -22.82 2.12
CA ASN A 123 -19.80 -24.10 2.82
C ASN A 123 -18.66 -24.11 3.85
N PHE A 124 -17.51 -23.55 3.50
CA PHE A 124 -16.40 -23.40 4.43
C PHE A 124 -16.78 -22.59 5.66
N VAL A 125 -17.47 -21.44 5.50
CA VAL A 125 -17.91 -20.62 6.64
C VAL A 125 -18.92 -21.36 7.50
N ARG A 126 -19.86 -22.09 6.89
CA ARG A 126 -20.85 -22.91 7.63
C ARG A 126 -20.22 -23.98 8.51
N GLU A 127 -19.13 -24.61 8.00
CA GLU A 127 -18.38 -25.65 8.71
C GLU A 127 -17.38 -25.07 9.72
N ASN A 128 -16.84 -23.88 9.46
CA ASN A 128 -15.80 -23.24 10.24
C ASN A 128 -16.28 -21.86 10.75
N LYS A 129 -17.24 -21.90 11.66
CA LYS A 129 -17.85 -20.67 12.20
C LYS A 129 -16.82 -19.76 12.85
N ALA A 130 -16.72 -18.54 12.35
CA ALA A 130 -15.87 -17.47 12.87
C ALA A 130 -16.17 -16.16 12.14
N ARG A 131 -15.62 -15.06 12.64
CA ARG A 131 -15.59 -13.79 11.91
C ARG A 131 -14.55 -13.85 10.81
N TYR A 132 -14.93 -13.44 9.61
CA TYR A 132 -14.04 -13.40 8.45
C TYR A 132 -14.07 -12.02 7.78
N VAL A 133 -13.00 -11.75 7.04
CA VAL A 133 -12.90 -10.61 6.12
C VAL A 133 -12.88 -11.17 4.70
N ILE A 134 -13.79 -10.70 3.85
CA ILE A 134 -13.79 -11.02 2.42
C ILE A 134 -12.83 -10.03 1.75
N LYS A 135 -11.80 -10.56 1.09
CA LYS A 135 -10.81 -9.77 0.34
C LYS A 135 -10.79 -10.23 -1.11
N PRO A 136 -11.38 -9.50 -2.05
CA PRO A 136 -11.22 -9.79 -3.47
C PRO A 136 -9.75 -9.82 -3.87
N SER A 137 -9.42 -10.60 -4.90
CA SER A 137 -8.07 -10.76 -5.44
C SER A 137 -8.00 -10.27 -6.89
N GLY A 138 -6.80 -10.13 -7.44
CA GLY A 138 -6.59 -9.60 -8.77
C GLY A 138 -7.06 -8.15 -8.91
N GLU A 139 -7.59 -7.76 -10.04
CA GLU A 139 -8.07 -6.39 -10.31
C GLU A 139 -9.16 -5.93 -9.33
N ALA A 140 -9.99 -6.87 -8.84
CA ALA A 140 -11.06 -6.58 -7.88
C ALA A 140 -10.54 -6.14 -6.50
N GLN A 141 -9.27 -6.36 -6.16
CA GLN A 141 -8.68 -5.90 -4.89
C GLN A 141 -8.66 -4.37 -4.76
N ASN A 142 -8.61 -3.65 -5.89
CA ASN A 142 -8.58 -2.20 -5.92
C ASN A 142 -9.99 -1.58 -5.77
N LEU A 143 -11.05 -2.39 -5.84
CA LEU A 143 -12.42 -1.94 -5.65
C LEU A 143 -12.74 -1.91 -4.14
N LYS A 144 -12.44 -0.78 -3.49
CA LYS A 144 -12.57 -0.62 -2.02
C LYS A 144 -13.95 -1.00 -1.46
N GLY A 145 -14.99 -0.86 -2.24
CA GLY A 145 -16.36 -1.22 -1.84
C GLY A 145 -16.64 -2.72 -1.75
N LEU A 146 -15.75 -3.57 -2.26
CA LEU A 146 -15.91 -5.03 -2.26
C LEU A 146 -15.17 -5.72 -1.10
N LEU A 147 -14.40 -4.99 -0.30
CA LEU A 147 -13.84 -5.51 0.93
C LEU A 147 -14.95 -5.51 2.00
N PHE A 148 -15.22 -6.66 2.59
CA PHE A 148 -16.22 -6.79 3.66
C PHE A 148 -15.58 -7.33 4.94
N ILE A 149 -15.89 -6.68 6.06
CA ILE A 149 -15.42 -7.08 7.39
C ILE A 149 -16.60 -7.65 8.16
N GLY A 150 -16.62 -8.97 8.36
CA GLY A 150 -17.68 -9.65 9.08
C GLY A 150 -17.63 -9.37 10.59
N GLU A 151 -18.78 -9.16 11.18
CA GLU A 151 -18.98 -8.84 12.59
C GLU A 151 -19.56 -10.02 13.37
N GLU A 152 -20.34 -10.88 12.70
CA GLU A 152 -21.04 -11.98 13.37
C GLU A 152 -20.07 -13.14 13.67
N GLU A 153 -20.11 -13.63 14.91
CA GLU A 153 -19.20 -14.70 15.37
C GLU A 153 -19.38 -16.03 14.65
N ASP A 154 -20.54 -16.26 14.09
CA ASP A 154 -20.85 -17.49 13.34
C ASP A 154 -20.63 -17.33 11.82
N GLY A 155 -20.29 -16.12 11.37
CA GLY A 155 -20.05 -15.80 9.97
C GLY A 155 -21.30 -15.66 9.13
N SER A 156 -22.49 -15.52 9.73
CA SER A 156 -23.77 -15.45 9.01
C SER A 156 -23.83 -14.22 8.10
N ASP A 157 -23.30 -13.08 8.50
CA ASP A 157 -23.18 -11.85 7.70
C ASP A 157 -22.22 -12.04 6.50
N VAL A 158 -21.14 -12.76 6.68
CA VAL A 158 -20.19 -13.11 5.60
C VAL A 158 -20.88 -14.00 4.56
N ILE A 159 -21.67 -14.99 5.00
CA ILE A 159 -22.43 -15.86 4.09
C ILE A 159 -23.39 -15.02 3.25
N GLN A 160 -24.15 -14.11 3.88
CA GLN A 160 -25.10 -13.25 3.15
C GLN A 160 -24.39 -12.41 2.08
N VAL A 161 -23.25 -11.80 2.40
CA VAL A 161 -22.47 -11.00 1.45
C VAL A 161 -21.88 -11.85 0.33
N LEU A 162 -21.43 -13.08 0.61
CA LEU A 162 -20.97 -14.01 -0.43
C LEU A 162 -22.10 -14.40 -1.38
N GLU A 163 -23.31 -14.63 -0.87
CA GLU A 163 -24.50 -14.91 -1.68
C GLU A 163 -24.86 -13.70 -2.57
N ASP A 164 -24.81 -12.48 -2.02
CA ASP A 164 -25.02 -11.24 -2.78
C ASP A 164 -23.95 -11.03 -3.86
N TYR A 165 -22.67 -11.29 -3.54
CA TYR A 165 -21.57 -11.19 -4.51
C TYR A 165 -21.69 -12.24 -5.61
N GLN A 166 -22.11 -13.46 -5.28
CA GLN A 166 -22.36 -14.50 -6.27
C GLN A 166 -23.40 -14.08 -7.30
N GLN A 167 -24.46 -13.40 -6.86
CA GLN A 167 -25.53 -12.93 -7.74
C GLN A 167 -25.14 -11.72 -8.60
N ALA A 168 -24.43 -10.75 -8.00
CA ALA A 168 -24.23 -9.44 -8.61
C ALA A 168 -22.82 -9.24 -9.22
N TRP A 169 -21.81 -9.99 -8.75
CA TRP A 169 -20.40 -9.69 -9.01
C TRP A 169 -19.55 -10.91 -9.37
N SER A 170 -20.15 -12.07 -9.65
CA SER A 170 -19.42 -13.31 -9.96
C SER A 170 -18.37 -13.14 -11.08
N ASP A 171 -18.73 -12.40 -12.13
CA ASP A 171 -17.84 -12.16 -13.27
C ASP A 171 -16.69 -11.19 -12.94
N LYS A 172 -16.87 -10.34 -11.91
CA LYS A 172 -15.88 -9.32 -11.52
C LYS A 172 -14.99 -9.75 -10.37
N ILE A 173 -15.41 -10.79 -9.61
CA ILE A 173 -14.66 -11.35 -8.49
C ILE A 173 -14.40 -12.83 -8.76
N PRO A 174 -13.51 -13.14 -9.71
CA PRO A 174 -13.22 -14.56 -10.06
C PRO A 174 -12.50 -15.29 -8.92
N THR A 175 -11.76 -14.56 -8.10
CA THR A 175 -11.02 -15.11 -6.96
C THR A 175 -11.06 -14.16 -5.78
N PHE A 176 -11.08 -14.72 -4.57
CA PHE A 176 -11.05 -13.95 -3.34
C PHE A 176 -10.49 -14.76 -2.18
N GLN A 177 -10.13 -14.07 -1.11
CA GLN A 177 -9.72 -14.69 0.15
C GLN A 177 -10.77 -14.48 1.22
N LEU A 178 -10.99 -15.51 2.04
CA LEU A 178 -11.53 -15.37 3.39
C LEU A 178 -10.36 -15.37 4.36
N GLN A 179 -10.14 -14.24 4.99
CA GLN A 179 -9.13 -14.07 6.03
C GLN A 179 -9.82 -14.06 7.39
N ARG A 180 -9.27 -14.76 8.38
CA ARG A 180 -9.81 -14.71 9.73
C ARG A 180 -9.74 -13.28 10.26
N ARG A 181 -10.84 -12.75 10.78
CA ARG A 181 -10.80 -11.45 11.45
C ARG A 181 -10.06 -11.60 12.77
N VAL A 182 -9.15 -10.70 13.02
CA VAL A 182 -8.42 -10.54 14.27
C VAL A 182 -8.72 -9.16 14.82
N GLU A 183 -8.67 -9.05 16.15
CA GLU A 183 -8.82 -7.78 16.85
C GLU A 183 -7.47 -7.40 17.45
N GLY A 184 -7.16 -6.11 17.44
CA GLY A 184 -5.90 -5.61 17.95
C GLY A 184 -5.66 -4.17 17.54
N VAL A 185 -4.53 -3.63 17.96
CA VAL A 185 -4.06 -2.33 17.53
C VAL A 185 -3.22 -2.52 16.26
N GLU A 186 -3.63 -1.87 15.17
CA GLU A 186 -2.87 -1.87 13.92
C GLU A 186 -1.67 -0.93 14.06
N VAL A 187 -0.49 -1.44 13.76
CA VAL A 187 0.76 -0.69 13.79
C VAL A 187 1.49 -0.89 12.48
N ALA A 188 1.87 0.20 11.84
CA ALA A 188 2.78 0.16 10.70
C ALA A 188 4.21 0.50 11.14
N VAL A 189 5.17 -0.19 10.55
CA VAL A 189 6.60 0.01 10.82
C VAL A 189 7.30 0.20 9.49
N GLY A 190 8.02 1.32 9.35
CA GLY A 190 8.73 1.66 8.12
C GLY A 190 10.18 2.07 8.38
N ALA A 191 11.05 1.75 7.44
CA ALA A 191 12.43 2.20 7.46
C ALA A 191 12.98 2.33 6.06
N PHE A 192 13.93 3.25 5.86
CA PHE A 192 14.70 3.30 4.64
C PHE A 192 15.71 2.15 4.62
N PHE A 193 15.86 1.51 3.46
CA PHE A 193 16.83 0.44 3.25
C PHE A 193 17.88 0.86 2.21
N ASN A 194 19.15 0.79 2.56
CA ASN A 194 20.26 1.25 1.70
C ASN A 194 20.82 0.16 0.77
N GLY A 195 20.16 -1.01 0.71
CA GLY A 195 20.58 -2.17 -0.05
C GLY A 195 21.39 -3.19 0.77
N LYS A 196 21.71 -2.89 2.04
CA LYS A 196 22.46 -3.76 2.97
C LYS A 196 21.80 -3.82 4.33
N GLU A 197 21.39 -2.69 4.85
CA GLU A 197 20.83 -2.54 6.19
C GLU A 197 19.76 -1.45 6.23
N PHE A 198 18.90 -1.50 7.23
CA PHE A 198 17.93 -0.45 7.48
C PHE A 198 18.58 0.77 8.10
N ALA A 199 18.26 1.95 7.57
CA ALA A 199 18.69 3.23 8.11
C ALA A 199 17.77 3.64 9.27
N TYR A 200 18.36 4.04 10.38
CA TYR A 200 17.64 4.62 11.51
C TYR A 200 17.49 6.13 11.36
N PRO A 201 16.46 6.73 11.96
CA PRO A 201 15.44 6.13 12.82
C PRO A 201 14.38 5.33 12.06
N ILE A 202 13.78 4.36 12.76
CA ILE A 202 12.64 3.59 12.24
C ILE A 202 11.35 4.36 12.52
N ASN A 203 10.48 4.42 11.55
CA ASN A 203 9.14 4.98 11.68
C ASN A 203 8.17 3.95 12.24
N ILE A 204 7.37 4.36 13.20
CA ILE A 204 6.26 3.60 13.78
C ILE A 204 5.05 4.49 13.71
N ASN A 205 3.97 4.01 13.10
CA ASN A 205 2.75 4.79 12.98
C ASN A 205 1.49 3.99 13.29
N PHE A 206 0.52 4.71 13.82
CA PHE A 206 -0.83 4.27 14.13
C PHE A 206 -1.78 5.09 13.27
N GLU A 207 -2.39 4.46 12.29
CA GLU A 207 -3.24 5.10 11.30
C GLU A 207 -4.70 5.07 11.71
N HIS A 208 -5.39 6.20 11.56
CA HIS A 208 -6.85 6.27 11.68
C HIS A 208 -7.46 6.24 10.28
N LYS A 209 -8.02 5.11 9.89
CA LYS A 209 -8.56 4.86 8.53
C LYS A 209 -10.05 5.16 8.39
N LYS A 210 -10.81 5.18 9.48
CA LYS A 210 -12.24 5.45 9.44
C LYS A 210 -12.52 6.94 9.27
N LEU A 211 -13.59 7.26 8.51
CA LEU A 211 -13.97 8.64 8.20
C LEU A 211 -14.27 9.47 9.46
N PHE A 212 -14.83 8.86 10.49
CA PHE A 212 -15.20 9.53 11.73
C PHE A 212 -14.44 8.98 12.94
N PRO A 213 -14.27 9.79 14.01
CA PRO A 213 -13.71 9.33 15.27
C PRO A 213 -14.48 8.14 15.86
N GLY A 214 -13.78 7.32 16.65
CA GLY A 214 -14.37 6.12 17.28
C GLY A 214 -14.58 4.96 16.31
N ASP A 215 -13.77 4.90 15.25
CA ASP A 215 -13.83 3.86 14.22
C ASP A 215 -15.18 3.77 13.49
N LEU A 216 -15.83 4.91 13.31
CA LEU A 216 -17.15 4.99 12.65
C LEU A 216 -17.03 5.36 11.17
N GLY A 217 -18.00 4.89 10.38
CA GLY A 217 -18.13 5.20 8.95
C GLY A 217 -17.25 4.32 8.05
N PRO A 218 -17.17 4.66 6.76
CA PRO A 218 -16.39 3.91 5.79
C PRO A 218 -14.89 4.03 6.06
N SER A 219 -14.14 3.02 5.64
CA SER A 219 -12.68 3.10 5.60
C SER A 219 -12.23 4.02 4.47
N THR A 220 -11.28 4.89 4.78
CA THR A 220 -10.60 5.79 3.83
C THR A 220 -9.18 5.29 3.57
N GLY A 221 -8.38 6.04 2.82
CA GLY A 221 -6.94 5.80 2.74
C GLY A 221 -6.32 6.00 4.12
N GLU A 222 -6.41 7.23 4.64
CA GLU A 222 -5.98 7.62 5.97
C GLU A 222 -6.60 8.98 6.33
N MET A 223 -7.14 9.11 7.53
CA MET A 223 -7.69 10.37 8.04
C MET A 223 -6.73 11.08 8.99
N GLY A 224 -5.73 10.40 9.47
CA GLY A 224 -4.68 10.94 10.32
C GLY A 224 -3.83 9.84 10.91
N THR A 225 -2.64 10.22 11.36
CA THR A 225 -1.68 9.28 11.93
C THR A 225 -0.99 9.83 13.17
N ALA A 226 -0.74 8.97 14.13
CA ALA A 226 0.21 9.23 15.21
C ALA A 226 1.53 8.54 14.87
N MET A 227 2.57 9.33 14.61
CA MET A 227 3.86 8.83 14.14
C MET A 227 4.96 9.06 15.16
N PHE A 228 5.82 8.08 15.31
CA PHE A 228 6.99 8.12 16.18
C PHE A 228 8.24 7.66 15.45
N TRP A 229 9.36 8.27 15.80
CA TRP A 229 10.67 7.79 15.36
C TRP A 229 11.34 7.01 16.50
N SER A 230 11.82 5.81 16.18
CA SER A 230 12.48 4.94 17.16
C SER A 230 13.87 4.54 16.69
N GLY A 231 14.84 4.59 17.62
CA GLY A 231 16.13 3.93 17.46
C GLY A 231 16.06 2.46 17.85
N PRO A 232 17.17 1.71 17.76
CA PRO A 232 17.24 0.32 18.18
C PRO A 232 16.79 0.15 19.64
N ASN A 233 15.90 -0.79 19.89
CA ASN A 233 15.41 -1.14 21.21
C ASN A 233 14.92 -2.60 21.23
N ARG A 234 14.46 -3.09 22.39
CA ARG A 234 14.05 -4.50 22.56
C ARG A 234 12.84 -4.93 21.74
N ILE A 235 12.06 -3.98 21.21
CA ILE A 235 10.86 -4.26 20.42
C ILE A 235 11.20 -4.25 18.93
N PHE A 236 12.15 -3.40 18.50
CA PHE A 236 12.44 -3.09 17.11
C PHE A 236 13.90 -3.39 16.69
N ASN A 237 14.50 -4.39 17.31
CA ASN A 237 15.83 -4.90 16.91
C ASN A 237 15.69 -6.08 15.98
#